data_6ebd8de4f9f0ab31d3f7f3ec6a384a93
#
_entry.id   6ebd8de4f9f0ab31d3f7f3ec6a384a93
#
_cell.length_a   1.000
_cell.length_b   1.000
_cell.length_c   1.000
_cell.angle_alpha   90.00
_cell.angle_beta   90.00
_cell.angle_gamma   90.00
#
_symmetry.space_group_name_H-M   'P 1'
#
loop_
_entity.id
_entity.type
_entity.pdbx_description
1 polymer ?
#
loop_
_entity_poly.entity_id
_entity_poly.type
_entity_poly.pdbx_seq_one_letter_code
_entity_poly.pdbx_strand_id
1 'polypeptide(L)'
;MKKHNKKGFTLVELLVVIVIIGILAAVIIPNVANNIEKANKSAAEQEAKAKYNEVLSALDLENSDKAPENFFYFGDKYVVYLKKGSLQAAKTKKIDEVKVPTVIAAEQEVEAAFSVTLQDGDIVVKLVVKSDGTNEYKFAKYNGTATTPAWEEYKLENGKFKPVTTTPSEGSGKAGA
;
A
#
# COMPACT_ATOMS: atom_id res chain seq x y z
N MET A 1 12.37 -65.13 -18.79
CA MET A 1 11.66 -64.02 -18.11
C MET A 1 12.48 -63.65 -16.85
N LYS A 2 13.11 -62.47 -16.82
CA LYS A 2 13.82 -61.98 -15.59
C LYS A 2 12.80 -61.43 -14.61
N LYS A 3 12.67 -62.04 -13.43
CA LYS A 3 11.87 -61.51 -12.32
C LYS A 3 12.60 -60.27 -11.77
N HIS A 4 12.04 -59.10 -11.93
CA HIS A 4 12.47 -57.89 -11.22
C HIS A 4 12.00 -58.00 -9.76
N ASN A 5 12.93 -58.16 -8.83
CA ASN A 5 12.68 -58.04 -7.40
C ASN A 5 12.39 -56.56 -7.10
N LYS A 6 11.09 -56.22 -6.94
CA LYS A 6 10.69 -54.94 -6.40
C LYS A 6 11.00 -54.93 -4.90
N LYS A 7 12.11 -54.27 -4.52
CA LYS A 7 12.39 -53.99 -3.10
C LYS A 7 11.36 -52.94 -2.65
N GLY A 8 10.48 -53.28 -1.74
CA GLY A 8 9.56 -52.35 -1.09
C GLY A 8 10.31 -51.56 0.00
N PHE A 9 9.91 -50.33 0.23
CA PHE A 9 10.38 -49.53 1.37
C PHE A 9 9.93 -50.15 2.69
N THR A 10 10.80 -50.12 3.68
CA THR A 10 10.43 -50.54 5.03
C THR A 10 9.72 -49.40 5.76
N LEU A 11 8.84 -49.74 6.71
CA LEU A 11 8.14 -48.75 7.55
C LEU A 11 9.11 -47.89 8.33
N VAL A 12 10.25 -48.45 8.75
CA VAL A 12 11.30 -47.75 9.50
C VAL A 12 12.02 -46.73 8.61
N GLU A 13 12.33 -47.06 7.36
CA GLU A 13 12.94 -46.09 6.43
C GLU A 13 12.03 -44.87 6.21
N LEU A 14 10.72 -45.07 6.06
CA LEU A 14 9.76 -43.99 5.93
C LEU A 14 9.71 -43.14 7.21
N LEU A 15 9.68 -43.79 8.38
CA LEU A 15 9.65 -43.10 9.68
C LEU A 15 10.87 -42.21 9.89
N VAL A 16 12.06 -42.70 9.57
CA VAL A 16 13.31 -41.93 9.71
C VAL A 16 13.27 -40.69 8.79
N VAL A 17 12.79 -40.82 7.56
CA VAL A 17 12.72 -39.73 6.61
C VAL A 17 11.78 -38.62 7.11
N ILE A 18 10.57 -38.96 7.59
CA ILE A 18 9.65 -37.97 8.11
C ILE A 18 10.16 -37.24 9.36
N VAL A 19 10.89 -37.95 10.24
CA VAL A 19 11.53 -37.33 11.42
C VAL A 19 12.59 -36.32 10.98
N ILE A 20 13.46 -36.68 10.03
CA ILE A 20 14.48 -35.75 9.52
C ILE A 20 13.84 -34.52 8.86
N ILE A 21 12.82 -34.70 8.01
CA ILE A 21 12.10 -33.61 7.38
C ILE A 21 11.44 -32.71 8.43
N GLY A 22 10.84 -33.29 9.47
CA GLY A 22 10.23 -32.54 10.57
C GLY A 22 11.23 -31.64 11.31
N ILE A 23 12.41 -32.13 11.60
CA ILE A 23 13.48 -31.34 12.25
C ILE A 23 13.96 -30.21 11.34
N LEU A 24 14.20 -30.49 10.05
CA LEU A 24 14.64 -29.49 9.09
C LEU A 24 13.57 -28.41 8.88
N ALA A 25 12.30 -28.81 8.77
CA ALA A 25 11.18 -27.88 8.60
C ALA A 25 11.05 -26.93 9.80
N ALA A 26 11.24 -27.42 11.03
CA ALA A 26 11.14 -26.60 12.23
C ALA A 26 12.13 -25.42 12.25
N VAL A 27 13.30 -25.56 11.62
CA VAL A 27 14.32 -24.51 11.54
C VAL A 27 14.10 -23.60 10.33
N ILE A 28 13.65 -24.15 9.20
CA ILE A 28 13.56 -23.42 7.93
C ILE A 28 12.34 -22.51 7.89
N ILE A 29 11.17 -22.98 8.37
CA ILE A 29 9.89 -22.25 8.28
C ILE A 29 9.96 -20.84 8.86
N PRO A 30 10.43 -20.59 10.10
CA PRO A 30 10.47 -19.24 10.66
C PRO A 30 11.39 -18.30 9.89
N ASN A 31 12.52 -18.80 9.37
CA ASN A 31 13.46 -18.02 8.58
C ASN A 31 12.86 -17.59 7.23
N VAL A 32 12.14 -18.49 6.57
CA VAL A 32 11.46 -18.20 5.31
C VAL A 32 10.36 -17.17 5.51
N ALA A 33 9.54 -17.28 6.55
CA ALA A 33 8.48 -16.32 6.88
C ALA A 33 9.03 -14.90 7.08
N ASN A 34 10.12 -14.75 7.84
CA ASN A 34 10.77 -13.46 8.07
C ASN A 34 11.35 -12.86 6.77
N ASN A 35 11.89 -13.70 5.89
CA ASN A 35 12.43 -13.24 4.61
C ASN A 35 11.32 -12.78 3.65
N ILE A 36 10.18 -13.47 3.63
CA ILE A 36 9.00 -13.08 2.86
C ILE A 36 8.47 -11.73 3.37
N GLU A 37 8.40 -11.53 4.68
CA GLU A 37 7.96 -10.26 5.26
C GLU A 37 8.88 -9.10 4.86
N LYS A 38 10.20 -9.28 4.95
CA LYS A 38 11.19 -8.29 4.51
C LYS A 38 11.07 -7.98 3.01
N ALA A 39 10.87 -9.01 2.19
CA ALA A 39 10.69 -8.85 0.75
C ALA A 39 9.42 -8.05 0.42
N ASN A 40 8.30 -8.36 1.07
CA ASN A 40 7.03 -7.65 0.89
C ASN A 40 7.13 -6.18 1.33
N LYS A 41 7.82 -5.92 2.46
CA LYS A 41 8.08 -4.56 2.92
C LYS A 41 8.92 -3.79 1.90
N SER A 42 10.02 -4.38 1.42
CA SER A 42 10.89 -3.75 0.42
C SER A 42 10.17 -3.49 -0.91
N ALA A 43 9.29 -4.40 -1.33
CA ALA A 43 8.46 -4.21 -2.52
C ALA A 43 7.52 -3.01 -2.37
N ALA A 44 6.83 -2.89 -1.22
CA ALA A 44 5.97 -1.74 -0.94
C ALA A 44 6.73 -0.42 -0.90
N GLU A 45 7.95 -0.41 -0.37
CA GLU A 45 8.82 0.77 -0.34
C GLU A 45 9.26 1.20 -1.75
N GLN A 46 9.58 0.25 -2.62
CA GLN A 46 9.91 0.53 -4.03
C GLN A 46 8.70 1.04 -4.81
N GLU A 47 7.53 0.44 -4.59
CA GLU A 47 6.29 0.88 -5.21
C GLU A 47 5.90 2.30 -4.78
N ALA A 48 6.01 2.60 -3.48
CA ALA A 48 5.80 3.94 -2.95
C ALA A 48 6.71 4.98 -3.64
N LYS A 49 7.99 4.64 -3.84
CA LYS A 49 8.95 5.51 -4.52
C LYS A 49 8.63 5.67 -6.00
N ALA A 50 8.20 4.60 -6.67
CA ALA A 50 7.75 4.67 -8.06
C ALA A 50 6.53 5.59 -8.19
N LYS A 51 5.55 5.47 -7.29
CA LYS A 51 4.36 6.34 -7.26
C LYS A 51 4.69 7.78 -6.92
N TYR A 52 5.65 8.02 -6.03
CA TYR A 52 6.14 9.38 -5.77
C TYR A 52 6.74 10.03 -7.03
N ASN A 53 7.56 9.30 -7.76
CA ASN A 53 8.15 9.82 -9.02
C ASN A 53 7.09 10.05 -10.10
N GLU A 54 6.06 9.19 -10.18
CA GLU A 54 4.91 9.38 -11.07
C GLU A 54 4.16 10.66 -10.73
N VAL A 55 3.91 10.90 -9.43
CA VAL A 55 3.29 12.12 -8.92
C VAL A 55 4.13 13.35 -9.31
N LEU A 56 5.43 13.34 -9.05
CA LEU A 56 6.32 14.45 -9.41
C LEU A 56 6.27 14.78 -10.90
N SER A 57 6.22 13.75 -11.74
CA SER A 57 6.14 13.93 -13.20
C SER A 57 4.80 14.49 -13.66
N ALA A 58 3.75 14.28 -12.87
CA ALA A 58 2.39 14.73 -13.17
C ALA A 58 2.06 16.12 -12.60
N LEU A 59 2.83 16.58 -11.60
CA LEU A 59 2.69 17.93 -11.05
C LEU A 59 3.23 18.96 -12.05
N ASP A 60 2.47 20.02 -12.22
CA ASP A 60 2.90 21.17 -13.02
C ASP A 60 3.72 22.14 -12.14
N LEU A 61 5.01 21.80 -11.97
CA LEU A 61 5.91 22.56 -11.11
C LEU A 61 6.18 23.99 -11.62
N GLU A 62 5.86 24.28 -12.90
CA GLU A 62 6.01 25.63 -13.47
C GLU A 62 4.81 26.55 -13.10
N ASN A 63 3.63 25.94 -12.84
CA ASN A 63 2.39 26.63 -12.51
C ASN A 63 2.04 26.63 -11.00
N SER A 64 3.02 26.73 -10.12
CA SER A 64 2.87 26.79 -8.65
C SER A 64 2.65 25.49 -7.89
N ASP A 65 2.51 24.35 -8.53
CA ASP A 65 2.49 23.08 -7.82
C ASP A 65 3.85 22.77 -7.25
N LYS A 66 3.91 22.55 -5.93
CA LYS A 66 5.15 22.20 -5.25
C LYS A 66 5.25 20.68 -5.07
N ALA A 67 6.48 20.17 -5.10
CA ALA A 67 6.72 18.79 -4.69
C ALA A 67 6.22 18.58 -3.25
N PRO A 68 5.49 17.47 -2.97
CA PRO A 68 4.95 17.21 -1.65
C PRO A 68 6.06 17.07 -0.61
N GLU A 69 5.91 17.73 0.53
CA GLU A 69 6.79 17.55 1.69
C GLU A 69 6.58 16.14 2.27
N ASN A 70 5.32 15.73 2.42
CA ASN A 70 4.95 14.41 2.90
C ASN A 70 4.17 13.65 1.81
N PHE A 71 4.56 12.41 1.62
CA PHE A 71 3.92 11.51 0.67
C PHE A 71 3.60 10.20 1.37
N PHE A 72 2.36 9.75 1.26
CA PHE A 72 1.87 8.53 1.88
C PHE A 72 1.36 7.57 0.83
N TYR A 73 1.89 6.36 0.84
CA TYR A 73 1.45 5.28 -0.03
C TYR A 73 0.76 4.19 0.80
N PHE A 74 -0.50 3.94 0.52
CA PHE A 74 -1.31 2.87 1.11
C PHE A 74 -1.37 1.71 0.12
N GLY A 75 -0.49 0.72 0.31
CA GLY A 75 -0.46 -0.50 -0.47
C GLY A 75 -1.42 -1.56 0.06
N ASP A 76 -1.23 -2.82 -0.37
CA ASP A 76 -2.04 -3.96 0.08
C ASP A 76 -1.78 -4.31 1.57
N LYS A 77 -0.53 -4.42 1.96
CA LYS A 77 -0.12 -4.88 3.31
C LYS A 77 0.63 -3.84 4.14
N TYR A 78 1.15 -2.81 3.49
CA TYR A 78 2.00 -1.81 4.12
C TYR A 78 1.57 -0.40 3.75
N VAL A 79 1.73 0.50 4.71
CA VAL A 79 1.69 1.94 4.50
C VAL A 79 3.10 2.48 4.56
N VAL A 80 3.50 3.23 3.53
CA VAL A 80 4.84 3.79 3.41
C VAL A 80 4.76 5.32 3.42
N TYR A 81 5.56 5.92 4.26
CA TYR A 81 5.74 7.37 4.32
C TYR A 81 7.08 7.77 3.70
N LEU A 82 7.05 8.74 2.81
CA LEU A 82 8.23 9.37 2.24
C LEU A 82 8.24 10.86 2.59
N LYS A 83 9.35 11.34 3.12
CA LYS A 83 9.60 12.77 3.31
C LYS A 83 10.49 13.27 2.18
N LYS A 84 10.01 14.23 1.38
CA LYS A 84 10.72 14.75 0.19
C LYS A 84 11.25 13.63 -0.72
N GLY A 85 10.45 12.59 -0.92
CA GLY A 85 10.83 11.42 -1.72
C GLY A 85 11.89 10.50 -1.10
N SER A 86 12.39 10.79 0.09
CA SER A 86 13.34 9.94 0.80
C SER A 86 12.62 8.92 1.64
N LEU A 87 13.02 7.65 1.51
CA LEU A 87 12.49 6.59 2.32
C LEU A 87 13.02 6.71 3.76
N GLN A 88 12.11 6.92 4.70
CA GLN A 88 12.42 6.91 6.12
C GLN A 88 12.23 5.48 6.65
N ALA A 89 13.31 4.77 6.97
CA ALA A 89 13.27 3.37 7.34
C ALA A 89 12.29 3.03 8.50
N ALA A 90 12.11 3.95 9.43
CA ALA A 90 11.18 3.80 10.54
C ALA A 90 9.72 4.10 10.19
N LYS A 91 9.41 4.50 8.97
CA LYS A 91 8.10 5.02 8.55
C LYS A 91 7.33 4.08 7.62
N THR A 92 7.71 2.80 7.57
CA THR A 92 6.92 1.76 6.90
C THR A 92 6.23 0.92 7.96
N LYS A 93 4.90 0.91 7.95
CA LYS A 93 4.04 0.20 8.90
C LYS A 93 3.17 -0.81 8.18
N LYS A 94 2.74 -1.88 8.89
CA LYS A 94 1.69 -2.76 8.37
C LYS A 94 0.36 -2.01 8.33
N ILE A 95 -0.47 -2.34 7.35
CA ILE A 95 -1.76 -1.66 7.18
C ILE A 95 -2.69 -1.87 8.37
N ASP A 96 -2.58 -3.03 9.05
CA ASP A 96 -3.36 -3.35 10.25
C ASP A 96 -2.98 -2.49 11.47
N GLU A 97 -1.79 -1.90 11.46
CA GLU A 97 -1.29 -1.02 12.51
C GLU A 97 -1.72 0.44 12.30
N VAL A 98 -2.25 0.75 11.11
CA VAL A 98 -2.70 2.08 10.73
C VAL A 98 -4.20 2.01 10.47
N LYS A 99 -5.00 2.77 11.21
CA LYS A 99 -6.42 2.90 10.87
C LYS A 99 -6.53 3.55 9.50
N VAL A 100 -6.86 2.75 8.49
CA VAL A 100 -7.04 3.25 7.13
C VAL A 100 -8.49 3.67 6.97
N PRO A 101 -8.78 4.95 6.81
CA PRO A 101 -10.15 5.39 6.56
C PRO A 101 -10.67 4.82 5.25
N THR A 102 -11.95 4.55 5.19
CA THR A 102 -12.66 4.04 4.00
C THR A 102 -12.64 5.07 2.86
N VAL A 103 -12.53 6.33 3.20
CA VAL A 103 -12.34 7.47 2.28
C VAL A 103 -10.96 8.06 2.58
N ILE A 104 -10.24 8.46 1.56
CA ILE A 104 -8.88 8.96 1.61
C ILE A 104 -8.62 9.78 2.88
N ALA A 105 -7.79 9.20 3.73
CA ALA A 105 -7.22 9.65 5.00
C ALA A 105 -8.01 10.71 5.80
N ALA A 106 -8.57 10.30 6.91
CA ALA A 106 -8.81 11.27 7.96
C ALA A 106 -7.46 11.85 8.39
N GLU A 107 -7.34 13.15 8.29
CA GLU A 107 -6.14 13.97 8.55
C GLU A 107 -5.43 13.56 9.84
N GLN A 108 -6.17 13.44 10.93
CA GLN A 108 -5.67 13.07 12.25
C GLN A 108 -5.07 11.65 12.32
N GLU A 109 -5.56 10.71 11.51
CA GLU A 109 -5.08 9.33 11.55
C GLU A 109 -3.72 9.19 10.88
N VAL A 110 -3.47 9.90 9.77
CA VAL A 110 -2.18 9.91 9.08
C VAL A 110 -1.14 10.62 9.93
N GLU A 111 -1.47 11.78 10.51
CA GLU A 111 -0.60 12.54 11.41
C GLU A 111 -0.22 11.71 12.63
N ALA A 112 -1.19 11.09 13.29
CA ALA A 112 -0.94 10.26 14.46
C ALA A 112 -0.12 9.01 14.14
N ALA A 113 -0.41 8.34 13.01
CA ALA A 113 0.27 7.11 12.62
C ALA A 113 1.75 7.32 12.35
N PHE A 114 2.13 8.45 11.74
CA PHE A 114 3.50 8.73 11.32
C PHE A 114 4.20 9.83 12.12
N SER A 115 3.51 10.44 13.08
CA SER A 115 4.01 11.58 13.87
C SER A 115 4.55 12.70 12.95
N VAL A 116 3.71 13.11 12.01
CA VAL A 116 3.99 14.17 11.04
C VAL A 116 2.87 15.20 11.09
N THR A 117 3.16 16.43 10.69
CA THR A 117 2.15 17.46 10.46
C THR A 117 1.96 17.61 8.97
N LEU A 118 0.69 17.52 8.52
CA LEU A 118 0.34 17.68 7.12
C LEU A 118 0.52 19.14 6.67
N GLN A 119 0.95 19.29 5.43
CA GLN A 119 1.17 20.57 4.80
C GLN A 119 0.39 20.66 3.50
N ASP A 120 0.05 21.88 3.09
CA ASP A 120 -0.56 22.11 1.81
C ASP A 120 0.27 21.53 0.67
N GLY A 121 -0.38 20.74 -0.17
CA GLY A 121 0.28 20.02 -1.27
C GLY A 121 0.77 18.61 -0.92
N ASP A 122 0.64 18.13 0.32
CA ASP A 122 0.94 16.75 0.67
C ASP A 122 0.03 15.76 -0.07
N ILE A 123 0.55 14.59 -0.40
CA ILE A 123 -0.15 13.64 -1.26
C ILE A 123 -0.28 12.27 -0.60
N VAL A 124 -1.47 11.72 -0.74
CA VAL A 124 -1.79 10.33 -0.42
C VAL A 124 -2.09 9.57 -1.70
N VAL A 125 -1.49 8.40 -1.84
CA VAL A 125 -1.81 7.44 -2.89
C VAL A 125 -2.31 6.16 -2.24
N LYS A 126 -3.49 5.69 -2.65
CA LYS A 126 -4.09 4.45 -2.15
C LYS A 126 -4.26 3.44 -3.26
N LEU A 127 -3.73 2.24 -3.05
CA LEU A 127 -4.02 1.08 -3.89
C LEU A 127 -5.43 0.56 -3.58
N VAL A 128 -6.24 0.42 -4.60
CA VAL A 128 -7.57 -0.20 -4.53
C VAL A 128 -7.57 -1.42 -5.45
N VAL A 129 -7.70 -2.59 -4.85
CA VAL A 129 -7.86 -3.84 -5.61
C VAL A 129 -9.32 -3.98 -5.99
N LYS A 130 -9.63 -3.99 -7.29
CA LYS A 130 -10.99 -4.17 -7.80
C LYS A 130 -11.44 -5.63 -7.70
N SER A 131 -12.72 -5.85 -7.78
CA SER A 131 -13.32 -7.20 -7.74
C SER A 131 -12.88 -8.12 -8.90
N ASP A 132 -12.41 -7.54 -10.00
CA ASP A 132 -11.83 -8.26 -11.15
C ASP A 132 -10.33 -8.60 -10.98
N GLY A 133 -9.74 -8.24 -9.83
CA GLY A 133 -8.33 -8.42 -9.52
C GLY A 133 -7.39 -7.37 -10.11
N THR A 134 -7.92 -6.35 -10.79
CA THR A 134 -7.11 -5.25 -11.30
C THR A 134 -6.82 -4.22 -10.20
N ASN A 135 -5.64 -3.61 -10.29
CA ASN A 135 -5.22 -2.56 -9.36
C ASN A 135 -5.60 -1.18 -9.91
N GLU A 136 -6.20 -0.38 -9.05
CA GLU A 136 -6.45 1.04 -9.30
C GLU A 136 -5.75 1.86 -8.23
N TYR A 137 -5.16 2.99 -8.63
CA TYR A 137 -4.57 3.93 -7.68
C TYR A 137 -5.44 5.17 -7.58
N LYS A 138 -5.81 5.51 -6.34
CA LYS A 138 -6.50 6.76 -6.03
C LYS A 138 -5.49 7.73 -5.45
N PHE A 139 -5.55 8.97 -5.91
CA PHE A 139 -4.68 10.05 -5.47
C PHE A 139 -5.51 11.10 -4.75
N ALA A 140 -4.98 11.64 -3.65
CA ALA A 140 -5.53 12.83 -3.01
C ALA A 140 -4.43 13.79 -2.62
N LYS A 141 -4.70 15.08 -2.80
CA LYS A 141 -3.85 16.19 -2.41
C LYS A 141 -4.45 16.89 -1.19
N TYR A 142 -3.64 17.14 -0.19
CA TYR A 142 -4.05 17.89 0.98
C TYR A 142 -4.11 19.38 0.67
N ASN A 143 -5.21 20.02 1.03
CA ASN A 143 -5.41 21.45 0.91
C ASN A 143 -5.57 22.05 2.32
N GLY A 144 -4.48 22.51 2.89
CA GLY A 144 -4.42 23.01 4.26
C GLY A 144 -5.21 24.28 4.51
N THR A 145 -5.73 24.92 3.44
CA THR A 145 -6.58 26.12 3.53
C THR A 145 -8.07 25.84 3.39
N ALA A 146 -8.42 24.61 2.96
CA ALA A 146 -9.81 24.21 2.80
C ALA A 146 -10.48 23.94 4.15
N THR A 147 -11.70 24.44 4.31
CA THR A 147 -12.47 24.18 5.52
C THR A 147 -13.10 22.80 5.52
N THR A 148 -13.42 22.23 4.34
CA THR A 148 -13.92 20.84 4.14
C THR A 148 -14.16 20.57 2.65
N PRO A 149 -13.73 19.45 2.08
CA PRO A 149 -12.81 18.48 2.66
C PRO A 149 -11.35 18.93 2.57
N ALA A 150 -10.53 18.60 3.57
CA ALA A 150 -9.10 18.91 3.59
C ALA A 150 -8.32 18.15 2.50
N TRP A 151 -8.86 17.05 2.00
CA TRP A 151 -8.29 16.23 0.93
C TRP A 151 -9.13 16.33 -0.34
N GLU A 152 -8.48 16.65 -1.44
CA GLU A 152 -9.10 16.68 -2.78
C GLU A 152 -8.66 15.45 -3.57
N GLU A 153 -9.62 14.73 -4.17
CA GLU A 153 -9.33 13.59 -5.04
C GLU A 153 -8.87 14.05 -6.42
N TYR A 154 -7.83 13.40 -6.93
CA TYR A 154 -7.27 13.62 -8.27
C TYR A 154 -7.24 12.33 -9.07
N LYS A 155 -7.37 12.46 -10.39
CA LYS A 155 -7.10 11.40 -11.36
C LYS A 155 -5.88 11.76 -12.18
N LEU A 156 -5.08 10.75 -12.50
CA LEU A 156 -3.98 10.89 -13.44
C LEU A 156 -4.50 10.64 -14.86
N GLU A 157 -4.64 11.69 -15.65
CA GLU A 157 -5.08 11.63 -17.05
C GLU A 157 -4.05 12.28 -17.95
N ASN A 158 -3.56 11.53 -18.95
CA ASN A 158 -2.53 11.99 -19.92
C ASN A 158 -1.26 12.56 -19.24
N GLY A 159 -0.85 11.94 -18.13
CA GLY A 159 0.34 12.36 -17.39
C GLY A 159 0.18 13.64 -16.56
N LYS A 160 -1.05 14.13 -16.38
CA LYS A 160 -1.35 15.29 -15.52
C LYS A 160 -2.41 14.96 -14.47
N PHE A 161 -2.28 15.56 -13.30
CA PHE A 161 -3.31 15.49 -12.27
C PHE A 161 -4.48 16.40 -12.62
N LYS A 162 -5.68 15.82 -12.62
CA LYS A 162 -6.94 16.55 -12.75
C LYS A 162 -7.80 16.30 -11.52
N PRO A 163 -8.39 17.35 -10.90
CA PRO A 163 -9.31 17.17 -9.80
C PRO A 163 -10.52 16.36 -10.24
N VAL A 164 -10.94 15.42 -9.37
CA VAL A 164 -12.19 14.70 -9.56
C VAL A 164 -13.32 15.61 -9.10
N THR A 165 -14.04 16.22 -10.04
CA THR A 165 -15.23 16.99 -9.73
C THR A 165 -16.30 16.02 -9.21
N THR A 166 -16.40 15.87 -7.89
CA THR A 166 -17.58 15.27 -7.28
C THR A 166 -18.71 16.29 -7.38
N THR A 167 -19.56 16.14 -8.39
CA THR A 167 -20.85 16.83 -8.37
C THR A 167 -21.58 16.36 -7.11
N PRO A 168 -21.98 17.25 -6.20
CA PRO A 168 -22.79 16.81 -5.08
C PRO A 168 -24.04 16.16 -5.67
N SER A 169 -24.29 14.89 -5.31
CA SER A 169 -25.59 14.29 -5.63
C SER A 169 -26.62 15.13 -4.93
N GLU A 170 -27.41 15.87 -5.71
CA GLU A 170 -28.62 16.54 -5.23
C GLU A 170 -29.46 15.47 -4.52
N GLY A 171 -29.45 15.52 -3.20
CA GLY A 171 -30.40 14.78 -2.39
C GLY A 171 -31.78 15.26 -2.80
N SER A 172 -32.49 14.38 -3.49
CA SER A 172 -33.92 14.53 -3.81
C SER A 172 -34.71 14.67 -2.51
N GLY A 173 -34.73 15.87 -2.00
CA GLY A 173 -35.67 16.30 -0.98
C GLY A 173 -37.04 16.50 -1.61
N LYS A 174 -37.80 15.43 -1.75
CA LYS A 174 -39.21 15.52 -2.09
C LYS A 174 -39.96 15.98 -0.84
N ALA A 175 -40.12 17.31 -0.70
CA ALA A 175 -41.09 17.87 0.22
C ALA A 175 -42.48 17.52 -0.29
N GLY A 176 -43.19 16.67 0.42
CA GLY A 176 -44.62 16.48 0.24
C GLY A 176 -45.36 17.60 0.91
N ALA A 177 -46.20 18.24 0.16
CA ALA A 177 -47.34 19.02 0.67
C ALA A 177 -48.54 18.11 0.80
#